data_380016838f2c17c919e44bb1494fa71f
#
_entry.id   380016838f2c17c919e44bb1494fa71f
#
_cell.length_a   1.000
_cell.length_b   1.000
_cell.length_c   1.000
_cell.angle_alpha   90.00
_cell.angle_beta   90.00
_cell.angle_gamma   90.00
#
_symmetry.space_group_name_H-M   'P 1'
#
loop_
_entity.id
_entity.type
_entity.pdbx_description
1 polymer ?
#
loop_
_entity_poly.entity_id
_entity_poly.type
_entity_poly.pdbx_seq_one_letter_code
_entity_poly.pdbx_strand_id
1 'polypeptide(L)'
;MKIIIVGCGKVGTALTAQLSREDNNVTVIDTDSIVVRNVSNTYDVMGIVGNGASYQVLQEADIEHADLMIAVTKSDEMNLLCCVIAKQAADCHTIARVRNPMYREEREFIRRKLGLSMIINPEHAAAMEMARLLRFPSAIEIDSFSRGRIEMLRFKVPETSKIVHMSLRELAGALQYSLLVCAVERNGEVYIPDGNFVIQAKDSLSIITTPQNAESLFKKIGVHTNKVHNTMIVGGGEITYYLAKSLADMNVDVKIIEKNKDRCEVLSEVLPDATVLYGDGSDQELLKEERIQDMDSFVACTDMDEENIILSLYAKEKVSSKVVTKINHLEFNDVIHSLNLDSLIYPKHITAEYILQYVRAMKNSIGSNVETLYKLMEDRVEALEFIVNQNCRMIGIRLQDMKTRPNLLVAAITRQGKVIIPGGQDSFEAGDSVIIVTTETGLQDIHEILAE
;
A
#
# COMPACT_ATOMS: atom_id res chain seq x y z
N MET A 1 14.08 18.18 -0.60
CA MET A 1 13.27 18.78 0.49
C MET A 1 13.96 18.60 1.81
N LYS A 2 13.71 19.51 2.76
CA LYS A 2 14.22 19.40 4.14
C LYS A 2 13.10 18.80 5.02
N ILE A 3 13.33 17.63 5.57
CA ILE A 3 12.31 16.83 6.26
C ILE A 3 12.79 16.52 7.67
N ILE A 4 11.96 16.80 8.67
CA ILE A 4 12.20 16.44 10.06
C ILE A 4 11.28 15.27 10.44
N ILE A 5 11.86 14.19 10.98
CA ILE A 5 11.11 13.00 11.45
C ILE A 5 11.26 12.92 12.97
N VAL A 6 10.15 12.99 13.70
CA VAL A 6 10.10 12.84 15.15
C VAL A 6 9.61 11.43 15.50
N GLY A 7 10.47 10.66 16.14
CA GLY A 7 10.26 9.25 16.47
C GLY A 7 10.99 8.31 15.53
N CYS A 8 12.06 7.66 16.02
CA CYS A 8 12.88 6.70 15.30
C CYS A 8 12.45 5.24 15.54
N GLY A 9 11.16 5.00 15.80
CA GLY A 9 10.58 3.66 15.88
C GLY A 9 10.48 3.00 14.49
N LYS A 10 9.77 1.87 14.38
CA LYS A 10 9.64 1.08 13.13
C LYS A 10 9.22 1.92 11.91
N VAL A 11 8.21 2.77 12.06
CA VAL A 11 7.71 3.64 10.97
C VAL A 11 8.71 4.75 10.65
N GLY A 12 9.24 5.45 11.67
CA GLY A 12 10.20 6.52 11.46
C GLY A 12 11.50 6.05 10.80
N THR A 13 12.00 4.88 11.20
CA THR A 13 13.18 4.26 10.56
C THR A 13 12.91 3.89 9.11
N ALA A 14 11.74 3.30 8.80
CA ALA A 14 11.35 2.96 7.43
C ALA A 14 11.23 4.22 6.55
N LEU A 15 10.63 5.29 7.08
CA LEU A 15 10.54 6.58 6.40
C LEU A 15 11.92 7.20 6.15
N THR A 16 12.79 7.19 7.16
CA THR A 16 14.16 7.69 7.03
C THR A 16 14.91 6.97 5.92
N ALA A 17 14.83 5.63 5.90
CA ALA A 17 15.48 4.80 4.89
C ALA A 17 15.04 5.12 3.47
N GLN A 18 13.75 5.40 3.25
CA GLN A 18 13.22 5.69 1.92
C GLN A 18 13.44 7.14 1.52
N LEU A 19 13.15 8.09 2.42
CA LEU A 19 13.27 9.52 2.13
C LEU A 19 14.72 9.95 1.91
N SER A 20 15.70 9.36 2.62
CA SER A 20 17.12 9.63 2.40
C SER A 20 17.59 9.16 1.01
N ARG A 21 17.04 8.06 0.48
CA ARG A 21 17.37 7.56 -0.87
C ARG A 21 16.78 8.41 -2.01
N GLU A 22 15.77 9.24 -1.71
CA GLU A 22 15.09 10.09 -2.68
C GLU A 22 15.60 11.54 -2.66
N ASP A 23 16.89 11.75 -2.36
CA ASP A 23 17.56 13.05 -2.34
C ASP A 23 16.86 14.09 -1.43
N ASN A 24 16.38 13.68 -0.27
CA ASN A 24 15.87 14.58 0.75
C ASN A 24 16.92 14.78 1.85
N ASN A 25 17.00 16.01 2.38
CA ASN A 25 17.76 16.29 3.57
C ASN A 25 16.91 15.93 4.80
N VAL A 26 17.22 14.79 5.42
CA VAL A 26 16.43 14.23 6.52
C VAL A 26 17.14 14.47 7.85
N THR A 27 16.42 15.04 8.83
CA THR A 27 16.83 15.12 10.23
C THR A 27 15.91 14.26 11.08
N VAL A 28 16.47 13.40 11.94
CA VAL A 28 15.69 12.54 12.84
C VAL A 28 15.81 13.01 14.28
N ILE A 29 14.71 12.96 15.03
CA ILE A 29 14.63 13.32 16.45
C ILE A 29 14.03 12.16 17.23
N ASP A 30 14.70 11.71 18.28
CA ASP A 30 14.16 10.77 19.26
C ASP A 30 14.75 11.04 20.64
N THR A 31 14.07 10.60 21.69
CA THR A 31 14.57 10.70 23.07
C THR A 31 15.62 9.65 23.39
N ASP A 32 15.67 8.55 22.64
CA ASP A 32 16.63 7.46 22.81
C ASP A 32 17.90 7.71 21.98
N SER A 33 19.01 8.01 22.67
CA SER A 33 20.30 8.31 22.04
C SER A 33 20.88 7.14 21.25
N ILE A 34 20.58 5.89 21.64
CA ILE A 34 21.07 4.68 20.96
C ILE A 34 20.34 4.54 19.62
N VAL A 35 19.03 4.71 19.64
CA VAL A 35 18.20 4.64 18.44
C VAL A 35 18.56 5.75 17.45
N VAL A 36 18.72 6.99 17.92
CA VAL A 36 19.17 8.12 17.07
C VAL A 36 20.49 7.81 16.40
N ARG A 37 21.50 7.36 17.17
CA ARG A 37 22.82 7.03 16.64
C ARG A 37 22.77 5.94 15.58
N ASN A 38 22.01 4.87 15.84
CA ASN A 38 21.88 3.76 14.90
C ASN A 38 21.25 4.21 13.58
N VAL A 39 20.15 4.97 13.64
CA VAL A 39 19.46 5.48 12.45
C VAL A 39 20.34 6.46 11.67
N SER A 40 21.00 7.40 12.37
CA SER A 40 21.90 8.38 11.74
C SER A 40 23.05 7.70 11.00
N ASN A 41 23.71 6.73 11.64
CA ASN A 41 24.84 6.03 11.03
C ASN A 41 24.43 5.12 9.87
N THR A 42 23.23 4.48 9.95
CA THR A 42 22.79 3.53 8.94
C THR A 42 22.36 4.24 7.66
N TYR A 43 21.73 5.42 7.77
CA TYR A 43 21.10 6.12 6.64
C TYR A 43 21.79 7.44 6.28
N ASP A 44 22.91 7.76 6.93
CA ASP A 44 23.69 8.99 6.72
C ASP A 44 22.81 10.27 6.84
N VAL A 45 22.06 10.35 7.95
CA VAL A 45 21.16 11.48 8.23
C VAL A 45 21.53 12.18 9.52
N MET A 46 21.14 13.46 9.66
CA MET A 46 21.34 14.21 10.89
C MET A 46 20.44 13.65 12.00
N GLY A 47 21.02 13.38 13.17
CA GLY A 47 20.30 12.89 14.36
C GLY A 47 20.40 13.82 15.55
N ILE A 48 19.25 14.12 16.17
CA ILE A 48 19.15 14.95 17.36
C ILE A 48 18.50 14.17 18.48
N VAL A 49 19.12 14.13 19.64
CA VAL A 49 18.57 13.48 20.84
C VAL A 49 17.76 14.50 21.62
N GLY A 50 16.44 14.30 21.68
CA GLY A 50 15.60 15.25 22.40
C GLY A 50 14.11 14.97 22.26
N ASN A 51 13.30 15.78 22.93
CA ASN A 51 11.85 15.74 22.83
C ASN A 51 11.39 16.58 21.63
N GLY A 52 10.75 15.97 20.64
CA GLY A 52 10.25 16.66 19.45
C GLY A 52 9.15 17.71 19.71
N ALA A 53 8.57 17.75 20.91
CA ALA A 53 7.68 18.82 21.34
C ALA A 53 8.45 20.00 22.01
N SER A 54 9.77 19.95 22.07
CA SER A 54 10.58 21.09 22.54
C SER A 54 10.91 22.01 21.36
N TYR A 55 10.54 23.28 21.46
CA TYR A 55 10.88 24.28 20.44
C TYR A 55 12.38 24.40 20.25
N GLN A 56 13.18 24.35 21.36
CA GLN A 56 14.64 24.39 21.29
C GLN A 56 15.20 23.21 20.45
N VAL A 57 14.69 21.98 20.66
CA VAL A 57 15.10 20.80 19.89
C VAL A 57 14.71 20.96 18.41
N LEU A 58 13.54 21.53 18.15
CA LEU A 58 13.11 21.81 16.77
C LEU A 58 13.97 22.91 16.11
N GLN A 59 14.44 23.91 16.87
CA GLN A 59 15.40 24.90 16.36
C GLN A 59 16.76 24.28 16.02
N GLU A 60 17.27 23.37 16.85
CA GLU A 60 18.49 22.58 16.54
C GLU A 60 18.31 21.74 15.26
N ALA A 61 17.08 21.27 14.99
CA ALA A 61 16.71 20.57 13.76
C ALA A 61 16.46 21.51 12.58
N ASP A 62 16.63 22.82 12.76
CA ASP A 62 16.40 23.86 11.76
C ASP A 62 14.97 23.87 11.20
N ILE A 63 13.99 23.85 12.11
CA ILE A 63 12.56 23.82 11.78
C ILE A 63 12.13 25.01 10.92
N GLU A 64 12.78 26.17 11.06
CA GLU A 64 12.44 27.40 10.34
C GLU A 64 12.61 27.26 8.82
N HIS A 65 13.47 26.33 8.39
CA HIS A 65 13.71 26.04 6.97
C HIS A 65 13.20 24.64 6.55
N ALA A 66 12.43 23.99 7.39
CA ALA A 66 11.88 22.67 7.08
C ALA A 66 10.65 22.79 6.14
N ASP A 67 10.62 21.96 5.09
CA ASP A 67 9.47 21.85 4.21
C ASP A 67 8.36 20.98 4.85
N LEU A 68 8.78 19.97 5.62
CA LEU A 68 7.87 18.97 6.19
C LEU A 68 8.38 18.47 7.54
N MET A 69 7.47 18.33 8.51
CA MET A 69 7.71 17.58 9.72
C MET A 69 6.74 16.40 9.85
N ILE A 70 7.27 15.22 10.21
CA ILE A 70 6.54 13.98 10.37
C ILE A 70 6.69 13.50 11.81
N ALA A 71 5.60 13.42 12.58
CA ALA A 71 5.59 12.95 13.96
C ALA A 71 4.99 11.54 14.05
N VAL A 72 5.83 10.55 14.39
CA VAL A 72 5.49 9.10 14.44
C VAL A 72 5.96 8.43 15.71
N THR A 73 5.94 9.14 16.83
CA THR A 73 6.28 8.62 18.18
C THR A 73 5.22 7.64 18.68
N LYS A 74 5.39 7.07 19.86
CA LYS A 74 4.44 6.10 20.44
C LYS A 74 3.13 6.73 20.94
N SER A 75 3.08 8.05 21.22
CA SER A 75 1.90 8.76 21.72
C SER A 75 1.26 9.61 20.63
N ASP A 76 -0.06 9.45 20.48
CA ASP A 76 -0.86 10.23 19.53
C ASP A 76 -0.88 11.71 19.91
N GLU A 77 -1.04 12.01 21.22
CA GLU A 77 -1.04 13.37 21.75
C GLU A 77 0.31 14.06 21.55
N MET A 78 1.42 13.31 21.73
CA MET A 78 2.75 13.82 21.47
C MET A 78 2.95 14.14 19.98
N ASN A 79 2.46 13.28 19.08
CA ASN A 79 2.54 13.48 17.64
C ASN A 79 1.75 14.74 17.22
N LEU A 80 0.55 14.92 17.76
CA LEU A 80 -0.27 16.11 17.52
C LEU A 80 0.42 17.36 18.07
N LEU A 81 0.94 17.30 19.30
CA LEU A 81 1.65 18.44 19.94
C LEU A 81 2.89 18.85 19.16
N CYS A 82 3.73 17.89 18.73
CA CYS A 82 4.89 18.17 17.89
C CYS A 82 4.48 18.94 16.63
N CYS A 83 3.42 18.47 15.94
CA CYS A 83 2.94 19.11 14.72
C CYS A 83 2.39 20.53 14.96
N VAL A 84 1.68 20.76 16.07
CA VAL A 84 1.18 22.09 16.43
C VAL A 84 2.33 23.06 16.69
N ILE A 85 3.36 22.64 17.47
CA ILE A 85 4.52 23.48 17.76
C ILE A 85 5.29 23.79 16.46
N ALA A 86 5.53 22.81 15.62
CA ALA A 86 6.18 23.01 14.33
C ALA A 86 5.44 24.00 13.44
N LYS A 87 4.10 23.88 13.37
CA LYS A 87 3.26 24.78 12.57
C LYS A 87 3.24 26.21 13.09
N GLN A 88 3.45 26.41 14.40
CA GLN A 88 3.60 27.74 14.99
C GLN A 88 5.02 28.31 14.84
N ALA A 89 6.01 27.42 14.74
CA ALA A 89 7.41 27.81 14.59
C ALA A 89 7.77 28.16 13.14
N ALA A 90 7.13 27.51 12.16
CA ALA A 90 7.44 27.68 10.75
C ALA A 90 6.23 27.41 9.85
N ASP A 91 6.27 27.91 8.62
CA ASP A 91 5.27 27.55 7.60
C ASP A 91 5.60 26.22 6.90
N CYS A 92 5.78 25.16 7.70
CA CYS A 92 6.05 23.82 7.19
C CYS A 92 4.79 22.97 7.14
N HIS A 93 4.80 21.98 6.26
CA HIS A 93 3.77 20.95 6.27
C HIS A 93 3.97 20.01 7.46
N THR A 94 2.89 19.44 8.00
CA THR A 94 2.97 18.56 9.16
C THR A 94 2.12 17.31 8.97
N ILE A 95 2.70 16.14 9.33
CA ILE A 95 2.04 14.84 9.32
C ILE A 95 2.10 14.24 10.72
N ALA A 96 0.95 13.89 11.29
CA ALA A 96 0.85 13.23 12.59
C ALA A 96 0.36 11.79 12.45
N ARG A 97 1.02 10.85 13.15
CA ARG A 97 0.48 9.52 13.36
C ARG A 97 -0.51 9.55 14.53
N VAL A 98 -1.75 9.13 14.27
CA VAL A 98 -2.82 9.01 15.26
C VAL A 98 -3.51 7.67 15.09
N ARG A 99 -3.41 6.80 16.10
CA ARG A 99 -3.87 5.40 16.05
C ARG A 99 -5.20 5.18 16.76
N ASN A 100 -5.42 5.91 17.85
CA ASN A 100 -6.56 5.68 18.72
C ASN A 100 -7.87 5.84 17.93
N PRO A 101 -8.73 4.80 17.94
CA PRO A 101 -10.03 4.84 17.27
C PRO A 101 -10.94 5.99 17.70
N MET A 102 -10.78 6.49 18.93
CA MET A 102 -11.56 7.61 19.46
C MET A 102 -11.38 8.89 18.61
N TYR A 103 -10.20 9.12 18.03
CA TYR A 103 -9.94 10.27 17.17
C TYR A 103 -10.44 10.10 15.72
N ARG A 104 -10.96 8.91 15.36
CA ARG A 104 -11.32 8.60 13.98
C ARG A 104 -12.42 9.49 13.43
N GLU A 105 -13.50 9.65 14.17
CA GLU A 105 -14.67 10.45 13.74
C GLU A 105 -14.33 11.93 13.71
N GLU A 106 -13.43 12.37 14.59
CA GLU A 106 -12.97 13.75 14.72
C GLU A 106 -11.73 14.06 13.88
N ARG A 107 -11.15 13.07 13.17
CA ARG A 107 -9.88 13.19 12.47
C ARG A 107 -9.83 14.41 11.53
N GLU A 108 -10.88 14.64 10.75
CA GLU A 108 -10.93 15.75 9.81
C GLU A 108 -11.12 17.10 10.54
N PHE A 109 -11.85 17.10 11.65
CA PHE A 109 -11.96 18.26 12.53
C PHE A 109 -10.59 18.60 13.15
N ILE A 110 -9.92 17.61 13.74
CA ILE A 110 -8.58 17.76 14.34
C ILE A 110 -7.59 18.27 13.30
N ARG A 111 -7.53 17.62 12.14
CA ARG A 111 -6.64 18.02 11.05
C ARG A 111 -6.81 19.49 10.68
N ARG A 112 -8.05 19.92 10.43
CA ARG A 112 -8.35 21.30 10.04
C ARG A 112 -8.10 22.32 11.16
N LYS A 113 -8.51 21.98 12.40
CA LYS A 113 -8.39 22.90 13.53
C LYS A 113 -6.96 23.09 14.03
N LEU A 114 -6.13 22.05 13.95
CA LEU A 114 -4.73 22.12 14.28
C LEU A 114 -3.85 22.51 13.08
N GLY A 115 -4.42 22.69 11.89
CA GLY A 115 -3.67 23.08 10.69
C GLY A 115 -2.76 22.00 10.14
N LEU A 116 -3.03 20.72 10.44
CA LEU A 116 -2.21 19.60 9.97
C LEU A 116 -2.45 19.33 8.49
N SER A 117 -1.38 19.01 7.78
CA SER A 117 -1.47 18.64 6.36
C SER A 117 -2.06 17.24 6.20
N MET A 118 -1.65 16.31 7.07
CA MET A 118 -2.13 14.92 7.04
C MET A 118 -2.17 14.31 8.44
N ILE A 119 -3.15 13.44 8.68
CA ILE A 119 -3.17 12.51 9.81
C ILE A 119 -3.19 11.08 9.25
N ILE A 120 -2.26 10.23 9.71
CA ILE A 120 -2.17 8.84 9.29
C ILE A 120 -2.41 7.89 10.45
N ASN A 121 -3.15 6.81 10.17
CA ASN A 121 -3.37 5.69 11.09
C ASN A 121 -2.82 4.41 10.42
N PRO A 122 -1.68 3.90 10.88
CA PRO A 122 -1.05 2.70 10.31
C PRO A 122 -1.92 1.46 10.37
N GLU A 123 -2.62 1.27 11.49
CA GLU A 123 -3.45 0.11 11.74
C GLU A 123 -4.68 0.12 10.82
N HIS A 124 -5.27 1.29 10.63
CA HIS A 124 -6.36 1.45 9.66
C HIS A 124 -5.88 1.24 8.22
N ALA A 125 -4.72 1.78 7.85
CA ALA A 125 -4.18 1.60 6.51
C ALA A 125 -3.91 0.11 6.20
N ALA A 126 -3.29 -0.61 7.15
CA ALA A 126 -3.06 -2.05 7.02
C ALA A 126 -4.37 -2.86 6.94
N ALA A 127 -5.36 -2.51 7.75
CA ALA A 127 -6.68 -3.16 7.73
C ALA A 127 -7.39 -2.97 6.38
N MET A 128 -7.31 -1.77 5.80
CA MET A 128 -7.91 -1.51 4.48
C MET A 128 -7.23 -2.32 3.37
N GLU A 129 -5.91 -2.51 3.46
CA GLU A 129 -5.18 -3.34 2.51
C GLU A 129 -5.56 -4.82 2.65
N MET A 130 -5.65 -5.32 3.89
CA MET A 130 -6.15 -6.69 4.15
C MET A 130 -7.58 -6.88 3.60
N ALA A 131 -8.47 -5.90 3.81
CA ALA A 131 -9.84 -5.95 3.30
C ALA A 131 -9.90 -6.00 1.76
N ARG A 132 -9.01 -5.27 1.06
CA ARG A 132 -8.88 -5.35 -0.40
C ARG A 132 -8.45 -6.74 -0.86
N LEU A 133 -7.45 -7.33 -0.20
CA LEU A 133 -6.98 -8.68 -0.51
C LEU A 133 -8.06 -9.73 -0.30
N LEU A 134 -8.91 -9.58 0.72
CA LEU A 134 -10.04 -10.48 0.97
C LEU A 134 -11.19 -10.25 -0.03
N ARG A 135 -11.34 -9.03 -0.55
CA ARG A 135 -12.30 -8.74 -1.64
C ARG A 135 -11.90 -9.41 -2.96
N PHE A 136 -10.58 -9.50 -3.24
CA PHE A 136 -10.03 -10.11 -4.44
C PHE A 136 -9.05 -11.24 -4.08
N PRO A 137 -9.54 -12.41 -3.63
CA PRO A 137 -8.69 -13.46 -3.06
C PRO A 137 -7.61 -13.99 -4.00
N SER A 138 -7.83 -13.93 -5.30
CA SER A 138 -6.86 -14.36 -6.32
C SER A 138 -5.73 -13.34 -6.56
N ALA A 139 -5.88 -12.11 -6.07
CA ALA A 139 -4.81 -11.12 -6.16
C ALA A 139 -3.74 -11.41 -5.09
N ILE A 140 -2.48 -11.26 -5.48
CA ILE A 140 -1.33 -11.29 -4.57
C ILE A 140 -1.12 -9.90 -3.95
N GLU A 141 -1.31 -8.86 -4.78
CA GLU A 141 -1.08 -7.46 -4.46
C GLU A 141 -2.09 -6.59 -5.19
N ILE A 142 -2.50 -5.49 -4.57
CA ILE A 142 -3.48 -4.55 -5.12
C ILE A 142 -3.03 -3.13 -4.84
N ASP A 143 -2.70 -2.37 -5.88
CA ASP A 143 -2.37 -0.95 -5.79
C ASP A 143 -3.51 -0.11 -6.35
N SER A 144 -3.77 1.03 -5.72
CA SER A 144 -4.85 1.91 -6.12
C SER A 144 -4.34 3.26 -6.61
N PHE A 145 -4.75 3.65 -7.81
CA PHE A 145 -4.45 4.92 -8.44
C PHE A 145 -5.69 5.80 -8.57
N SER A 146 -5.48 7.07 -8.88
CA SER A 146 -6.55 8.05 -9.16
C SER A 146 -7.64 8.04 -8.08
N ARG A 147 -7.23 7.99 -6.80
CA ARG A 147 -8.10 7.96 -5.62
C ARG A 147 -9.05 6.74 -5.58
N GLY A 148 -8.53 5.57 -5.95
CA GLY A 148 -9.28 4.30 -5.91
C GLY A 148 -10.16 4.03 -7.13
N ARG A 149 -10.05 4.82 -8.20
CA ARG A 149 -10.80 4.60 -9.45
C ARG A 149 -10.17 3.56 -10.36
N ILE A 150 -8.86 3.37 -10.24
CA ILE A 150 -8.06 2.42 -10.99
C ILE A 150 -7.40 1.50 -9.98
N GLU A 151 -7.47 0.20 -10.23
CA GLU A 151 -6.74 -0.80 -9.47
C GLU A 151 -5.74 -1.51 -10.38
N MET A 152 -4.54 -1.66 -9.88
CA MET A 152 -3.54 -2.56 -10.44
C MET A 152 -3.54 -3.83 -9.60
N LEU A 153 -3.88 -4.94 -10.23
CA LEU A 153 -4.01 -6.24 -9.59
C LEU A 153 -2.89 -7.15 -10.06
N ARG A 154 -2.15 -7.73 -9.14
CA ARG A 154 -1.13 -8.73 -9.43
C ARG A 154 -1.66 -10.11 -9.05
N PHE A 155 -1.59 -11.05 -9.98
CA PHE A 155 -2.02 -12.44 -9.76
C PHE A 155 -1.16 -13.41 -10.55
N LYS A 156 -1.09 -14.66 -10.07
CA LYS A 156 -0.37 -15.74 -10.73
C LYS A 156 -1.31 -16.52 -11.64
N VAL A 157 -0.88 -16.78 -12.86
CA VAL A 157 -1.65 -17.54 -13.85
C VAL A 157 -1.65 -19.02 -13.49
N PRO A 158 -2.82 -19.64 -13.12
CA PRO A 158 -2.89 -21.06 -12.87
C PRO A 158 -2.61 -21.89 -14.13
N GLU A 159 -2.09 -23.11 -13.97
CA GLU A 159 -1.86 -24.02 -15.10
C GLU A 159 -3.15 -24.37 -15.87
N THR A 160 -4.28 -24.34 -15.18
CA THR A 160 -5.61 -24.62 -15.73
C THR A 160 -6.29 -23.40 -16.34
N SER A 161 -5.66 -22.23 -16.32
CA SER A 161 -6.28 -21.00 -16.82
C SER A 161 -6.43 -21.02 -18.33
N LYS A 162 -7.57 -20.50 -18.79
CA LYS A 162 -7.92 -20.41 -20.22
C LYS A 162 -7.03 -19.45 -21.01
N ILE A 163 -6.28 -18.57 -20.34
CA ILE A 163 -5.42 -17.59 -21.00
C ILE A 163 -4.00 -18.12 -21.25
N VAL A 164 -3.67 -19.29 -20.74
CA VAL A 164 -2.37 -19.93 -21.02
C VAL A 164 -2.24 -20.18 -22.52
N HIS A 165 -1.09 -19.79 -23.10
CA HIS A 165 -0.75 -19.82 -24.52
C HIS A 165 -1.49 -18.78 -25.39
N MET A 166 -2.30 -17.90 -24.82
CA MET A 166 -2.88 -16.77 -25.55
C MET A 166 -1.87 -15.59 -25.63
N SER A 167 -1.86 -14.91 -26.76
CA SER A 167 -1.19 -13.58 -26.86
C SER A 167 -2.06 -12.52 -26.16
N LEU A 168 -1.45 -11.43 -25.71
CA LEU A 168 -2.19 -10.32 -25.09
C LEU A 168 -3.20 -9.69 -26.07
N ARG A 169 -2.93 -9.72 -27.36
CA ARG A 169 -3.88 -9.26 -28.41
C ARG A 169 -5.12 -10.15 -28.47
N GLU A 170 -4.93 -11.47 -28.42
CA GLU A 170 -6.05 -12.43 -28.37
C GLU A 170 -6.84 -12.29 -27.08
N LEU A 171 -6.16 -12.10 -25.95
CA LEU A 171 -6.79 -11.85 -24.65
C LEU A 171 -7.67 -10.60 -24.71
N ALA A 172 -7.13 -9.48 -25.22
CA ALA A 172 -7.87 -8.22 -25.37
C ALA A 172 -9.12 -8.39 -26.28
N GLY A 173 -8.99 -9.16 -27.34
CA GLY A 173 -10.12 -9.48 -28.25
C GLY A 173 -11.19 -10.36 -27.60
N ALA A 174 -10.82 -11.28 -26.73
CA ALA A 174 -11.73 -12.19 -26.04
C ALA A 174 -12.48 -11.54 -24.87
N LEU A 175 -11.90 -10.48 -24.29
CA LEU A 175 -12.47 -9.77 -23.15
C LEU A 175 -13.18 -8.50 -23.63
N GLN A 176 -14.47 -8.40 -23.33
CA GLN A 176 -15.31 -7.22 -23.64
C GLN A 176 -15.08 -6.05 -22.65
N TYR A 177 -13.98 -6.09 -21.86
CA TYR A 177 -13.68 -5.11 -20.81
C TYR A 177 -12.37 -4.40 -21.09
N SER A 178 -12.31 -3.14 -20.67
CA SER A 178 -11.09 -2.36 -20.69
C SER A 178 -10.14 -2.87 -19.61
N LEU A 179 -9.09 -3.56 -20.00
CA LEU A 179 -7.98 -3.97 -19.15
C LEU A 179 -6.68 -3.85 -19.93
N LEU A 180 -5.61 -3.68 -19.21
CA LEU A 180 -4.26 -3.69 -19.77
C LEU A 180 -3.33 -4.51 -18.89
N VAL A 181 -2.60 -5.46 -19.48
CA VAL A 181 -1.49 -6.14 -18.80
C VAL A 181 -0.28 -5.22 -18.87
N CYS A 182 0.16 -4.73 -17.71
CA CYS A 182 1.21 -3.72 -17.62
C CYS A 182 2.59 -4.29 -17.41
N ALA A 183 2.67 -5.41 -16.67
CA ALA A 183 3.93 -6.10 -16.42
C ALA A 183 3.69 -7.60 -16.28
N VAL A 184 4.70 -8.39 -16.63
CA VAL A 184 4.72 -9.84 -16.49
C VAL A 184 6.02 -10.26 -15.84
N GLU A 185 5.93 -11.02 -14.76
CA GLU A 185 7.09 -11.68 -14.16
C GLU A 185 7.07 -13.16 -14.53
N ARG A 186 8.18 -13.66 -15.09
CA ARG A 186 8.39 -15.05 -15.51
C ARG A 186 9.78 -15.50 -15.09
N ASN A 187 9.88 -16.53 -14.27
CA ASN A 187 11.15 -17.11 -13.80
C ASN A 187 12.11 -16.07 -13.17
N GLY A 188 11.56 -15.08 -12.46
CA GLY A 188 12.35 -14.01 -11.83
C GLY A 188 12.73 -12.86 -12.76
N GLU A 189 12.42 -12.89 -14.04
CA GLU A 189 12.58 -11.78 -14.96
C GLU A 189 11.29 -11.01 -15.16
N VAL A 190 11.38 -9.69 -15.33
CA VAL A 190 10.24 -8.79 -15.50
C VAL A 190 10.22 -8.21 -16.92
N TYR A 191 9.03 -8.23 -17.51
CA TYR A 191 8.78 -7.75 -18.87
C TYR A 191 7.65 -6.70 -18.85
N ILE A 192 7.83 -5.62 -19.62
CA ILE A 192 6.72 -4.76 -20.04
C ILE A 192 6.24 -5.32 -21.39
N PRO A 193 5.09 -6.01 -21.42
CA PRO A 193 4.72 -6.82 -22.56
C PRO A 193 4.09 -5.98 -23.68
N ASP A 194 4.31 -6.39 -24.93
CA ASP A 194 3.56 -5.92 -26.10
C ASP A 194 2.36 -6.84 -26.42
N GLY A 195 1.55 -6.47 -27.41
CA GLY A 195 0.36 -7.25 -27.81
C GLY A 195 0.66 -8.67 -28.32
N ASN A 196 1.90 -8.98 -28.70
CA ASN A 196 2.31 -10.30 -29.19
C ASN A 196 2.87 -11.20 -28.07
N PHE A 197 3.05 -10.65 -26.87
CA PHE A 197 3.53 -11.43 -25.73
C PHE A 197 2.58 -12.58 -25.42
N VAL A 198 3.11 -13.80 -25.33
CA VAL A 198 2.32 -15.03 -25.07
C VAL A 198 2.39 -15.38 -23.59
N ILE A 199 1.24 -15.47 -22.95
CA ILE A 199 1.07 -15.82 -21.54
C ILE A 199 1.42 -17.30 -21.33
N GLN A 200 2.17 -17.59 -20.26
CA GLN A 200 2.47 -18.96 -19.82
C GLN A 200 1.88 -19.24 -18.44
N ALA A 201 1.72 -20.53 -18.14
CA ALA A 201 1.38 -20.95 -16.81
C ALA A 201 2.46 -20.49 -15.80
N LYS A 202 2.02 -20.11 -14.60
CA LYS A 202 2.86 -19.56 -13.50
C LYS A 202 3.42 -18.16 -13.74
N ASP A 203 3.12 -17.51 -14.87
CA ASP A 203 3.40 -16.07 -15.01
C ASP A 203 2.68 -15.29 -13.90
N SER A 204 3.34 -14.27 -13.36
CA SER A 204 2.72 -13.29 -12.48
C SER A 204 2.36 -12.06 -13.30
N LEU A 205 1.07 -11.82 -13.50
CA LEU A 205 0.57 -10.70 -14.31
C LEU A 205 0.16 -9.54 -13.43
N SER A 206 0.65 -8.33 -13.75
CA SER A 206 0.10 -7.07 -13.22
C SER A 206 -0.82 -6.46 -14.25
N ILE A 207 -2.09 -6.30 -13.90
CA ILE A 207 -3.12 -5.76 -14.77
C ILE A 207 -3.72 -4.47 -14.20
N ILE A 208 -3.99 -3.51 -15.07
CA ILE A 208 -4.78 -2.32 -14.72
C ILE A 208 -6.21 -2.50 -15.19
N THR A 209 -7.15 -2.24 -14.28
CA THR A 209 -8.59 -2.29 -14.54
C THR A 209 -9.36 -1.39 -13.57
N THR A 210 -10.67 -1.28 -13.76
CA THR A 210 -11.55 -0.64 -12.76
C THR A 210 -12.01 -1.68 -11.73
N PRO A 211 -12.33 -1.26 -10.48
CA PRO A 211 -12.83 -2.18 -9.45
C PRO A 211 -14.04 -3.02 -9.89
N GLN A 212 -14.93 -2.43 -10.70
CA GLN A 212 -16.12 -3.12 -11.20
C GLN A 212 -15.77 -4.24 -12.21
N ASN A 213 -14.73 -4.05 -13.00
CA ASN A 213 -14.32 -5.00 -14.04
C ASN A 213 -13.47 -6.14 -13.50
N ALA A 214 -12.77 -5.92 -12.38
CA ALA A 214 -11.83 -6.88 -11.79
C ALA A 214 -12.50 -8.24 -11.49
N GLU A 215 -13.68 -8.24 -10.84
CA GLU A 215 -14.40 -9.46 -10.48
C GLU A 215 -14.87 -10.25 -11.71
N SER A 216 -15.38 -9.55 -12.72
CA SER A 216 -15.82 -10.15 -13.98
C SER A 216 -14.67 -10.74 -14.78
N LEU A 217 -13.50 -10.09 -14.72
CA LEU A 217 -12.29 -10.53 -15.38
C LEU A 217 -11.84 -11.89 -14.86
N PHE A 218 -11.65 -12.03 -13.54
CA PHE A 218 -11.16 -13.27 -12.93
C PHE A 218 -12.04 -14.47 -13.32
N LYS A 219 -13.38 -14.31 -13.32
CA LYS A 219 -14.30 -15.34 -13.77
C LYS A 219 -14.07 -15.76 -15.23
N LYS A 220 -13.83 -14.79 -16.14
CA LYS A 220 -13.63 -15.06 -17.56
C LYS A 220 -12.31 -15.74 -17.86
N ILE A 221 -11.23 -15.33 -17.20
CA ILE A 221 -9.92 -15.93 -17.41
C ILE A 221 -9.74 -17.30 -16.73
N GLY A 222 -10.80 -17.78 -16.02
CA GLY A 222 -10.74 -19.06 -15.33
C GLY A 222 -9.86 -19.06 -14.09
N VAL A 223 -9.61 -17.90 -13.53
CA VAL A 223 -9.03 -17.77 -12.21
C VAL A 223 -10.19 -17.81 -11.22
N HIS A 224 -10.30 -18.92 -10.49
CA HIS A 224 -11.38 -19.11 -9.53
C HIS A 224 -11.25 -18.09 -8.40
N THR A 225 -12.14 -17.13 -8.37
CA THR A 225 -12.33 -16.23 -7.23
C THR A 225 -13.46 -16.84 -6.38
N ASN A 226 -13.10 -17.65 -5.41
CA ASN A 226 -14.06 -17.95 -4.36
C ASN A 226 -14.26 -16.66 -3.56
N LYS A 227 -15.44 -16.07 -3.68
CA LYS A 227 -15.78 -14.88 -2.89
C LYS A 227 -15.67 -15.25 -1.42
N VAL A 228 -15.02 -14.39 -0.64
CA VAL A 228 -14.97 -14.55 0.80
C VAL A 228 -16.31 -14.15 1.40
N HIS A 229 -16.98 -15.08 2.06
CA HIS A 229 -18.22 -14.87 2.79
C HIS A 229 -18.00 -14.89 4.30
N ASN A 230 -16.95 -15.59 4.74
CA ASN A 230 -16.55 -15.63 6.14
C ASN A 230 -15.04 -15.64 6.29
N THR A 231 -14.56 -15.15 7.42
CA THR A 231 -13.13 -15.10 7.75
C THR A 231 -12.90 -15.37 9.23
N MET A 232 -11.82 -16.10 9.52
CA MET A 232 -11.30 -16.27 10.86
C MET A 232 -10.06 -15.38 11.03
N ILE A 233 -10.03 -14.55 12.07
CA ILE A 233 -8.92 -13.67 12.40
C ILE A 233 -8.34 -14.10 13.75
N VAL A 234 -7.04 -14.37 13.81
CA VAL A 234 -6.32 -14.62 15.06
C VAL A 234 -5.53 -13.40 15.47
N GLY A 235 -5.84 -12.90 16.68
CA GLY A 235 -5.32 -11.66 17.25
C GLY A 235 -6.33 -10.51 17.18
N GLY A 236 -6.74 -9.98 18.34
CA GLY A 236 -7.75 -8.93 18.50
C GLY A 236 -7.22 -7.51 18.62
N GLY A 237 -6.09 -7.20 17.93
CA GLY A 237 -5.45 -5.88 17.95
C GLY A 237 -6.25 -4.78 17.22
N GLU A 238 -5.67 -3.58 17.11
CA GLU A 238 -6.32 -2.45 16.46
C GLU A 238 -6.55 -2.69 14.94
N ILE A 239 -5.63 -3.41 14.27
CA ILE A 239 -5.81 -3.79 12.86
C ILE A 239 -7.08 -4.64 12.71
N THR A 240 -7.27 -5.62 13.59
CA THR A 240 -8.45 -6.50 13.58
C THR A 240 -9.74 -5.73 13.80
N TYR A 241 -9.73 -4.72 14.67
CA TYR A 241 -10.89 -3.85 14.87
C TYR A 241 -11.31 -3.14 13.58
N TYR A 242 -10.36 -2.50 12.87
CA TYR A 242 -10.66 -1.81 11.63
C TYR A 242 -11.01 -2.77 10.49
N LEU A 243 -10.33 -3.92 10.43
CA LEU A 243 -10.59 -4.95 9.43
C LEU A 243 -12.00 -5.53 9.58
N ALA A 244 -12.39 -5.91 10.79
CA ALA A 244 -13.72 -6.46 11.07
C ALA A 244 -14.83 -5.48 10.68
N LYS A 245 -14.68 -4.19 10.99
CA LYS A 245 -15.64 -3.15 10.54
C LYS A 245 -15.74 -3.08 9.01
N SER A 246 -14.60 -3.08 8.32
CA SER A 246 -14.60 -3.03 6.86
C SER A 246 -15.20 -4.29 6.23
N LEU A 247 -14.99 -5.45 6.83
CA LEU A 247 -15.55 -6.73 6.37
C LEU A 247 -17.07 -6.81 6.62
N ALA A 248 -17.57 -6.25 7.72
CA ALA A 248 -19.01 -6.13 7.98
C ALA A 248 -19.70 -5.28 6.90
N ASP A 249 -19.09 -4.15 6.49
CA ASP A 249 -19.57 -3.32 5.37
C ASP A 249 -19.61 -4.08 4.04
N MET A 250 -18.79 -5.13 3.91
CA MET A 250 -18.74 -6.02 2.74
C MET A 250 -19.67 -7.25 2.85
N ASN A 251 -20.42 -7.38 3.94
CA ASN A 251 -21.24 -8.54 4.30
C ASN A 251 -20.40 -9.84 4.37
N VAL A 252 -19.25 -9.77 5.04
CA VAL A 252 -18.39 -10.91 5.36
C VAL A 252 -18.52 -11.21 6.84
N ASP A 253 -18.87 -12.46 7.18
CA ASP A 253 -18.97 -12.91 8.57
C ASP A 253 -17.56 -13.01 9.19
N VAL A 254 -17.36 -12.41 10.34
CA VAL A 254 -16.06 -12.34 11.01
C VAL A 254 -16.07 -13.11 12.31
N LYS A 255 -15.09 -14.02 12.47
CA LYS A 255 -14.80 -14.71 13.71
C LYS A 255 -13.41 -14.31 14.19
N ILE A 256 -13.30 -13.79 15.42
CA ILE A 256 -12.04 -13.30 16.01
C ILE A 256 -11.66 -14.20 17.19
N ILE A 257 -10.43 -14.72 17.19
CA ILE A 257 -9.86 -15.45 18.33
C ILE A 257 -8.82 -14.53 18.99
N GLU A 258 -9.02 -14.25 20.28
CA GLU A 258 -8.16 -13.35 21.07
C GLU A 258 -7.88 -13.98 22.43
N LYS A 259 -6.59 -13.96 22.83
CA LYS A 259 -6.12 -14.56 24.11
C LYS A 259 -6.29 -13.67 25.35
N ASN A 260 -6.54 -12.39 25.16
CA ASN A 260 -6.76 -11.44 26.25
C ASN A 260 -8.27 -11.29 26.49
N LYS A 261 -8.74 -11.70 27.67
CA LYS A 261 -10.16 -11.68 28.02
C LYS A 261 -10.74 -10.26 28.02
N ASP A 262 -10.03 -9.29 28.61
CA ASP A 262 -10.50 -7.90 28.67
C ASP A 262 -10.63 -7.32 27.24
N ARG A 263 -9.72 -7.70 26.35
CA ARG A 263 -9.80 -7.28 24.95
C ARG A 263 -10.99 -7.93 24.23
N CYS A 264 -11.30 -9.20 24.53
CA CYS A 264 -12.49 -9.86 23.99
C CYS A 264 -13.76 -9.11 24.37
N GLU A 265 -13.89 -8.70 25.65
CA GLU A 265 -15.04 -7.94 26.14
C GLU A 265 -15.20 -6.61 25.39
N VAL A 266 -14.10 -5.85 25.24
CA VAL A 266 -14.11 -4.59 24.47
C VAL A 266 -14.49 -4.83 23.01
N LEU A 267 -13.91 -5.84 22.36
CA LEU A 267 -14.21 -6.12 20.93
C LEU A 267 -15.66 -6.56 20.73
N SER A 268 -16.22 -7.36 21.67
CA SER A 268 -17.63 -7.79 21.58
C SER A 268 -18.60 -6.62 21.70
N GLU A 269 -18.23 -5.58 22.46
CA GLU A 269 -19.05 -4.36 22.60
C GLU A 269 -19.00 -3.49 21.33
N VAL A 270 -17.79 -3.31 20.75
CA VAL A 270 -17.61 -2.37 19.63
C VAL A 270 -17.77 -3.00 18.24
N LEU A 271 -17.86 -4.34 18.15
CA LEU A 271 -18.04 -5.12 16.91
C LEU A 271 -19.23 -6.07 17.04
N PRO A 272 -20.48 -5.57 17.09
CA PRO A 272 -21.67 -6.41 17.31
C PRO A 272 -21.91 -7.44 16.18
N ASP A 273 -21.37 -7.19 14.99
CA ASP A 273 -21.51 -8.07 13.83
C ASP A 273 -20.41 -9.15 13.75
N ALA A 274 -19.46 -9.17 14.70
CA ALA A 274 -18.39 -10.16 14.74
C ALA A 274 -18.56 -11.14 15.89
N THR A 275 -18.23 -12.41 15.69
CA THR A 275 -18.13 -13.42 16.76
C THR A 275 -16.74 -13.33 17.39
N VAL A 276 -16.65 -12.94 18.66
CA VAL A 276 -15.40 -12.85 19.41
C VAL A 276 -15.26 -14.02 20.36
N LEU A 277 -14.16 -14.76 20.24
CA LEU A 277 -13.86 -15.96 21.01
C LEU A 277 -12.63 -15.72 21.88
N TYR A 278 -12.75 -16.03 23.15
CA TYR A 278 -11.62 -16.04 24.07
C TYR A 278 -10.86 -17.36 23.93
N GLY A 279 -9.58 -17.29 23.53
CA GLY A 279 -8.74 -18.48 23.40
C GLY A 279 -7.37 -18.19 22.78
N ASP A 280 -6.50 -19.17 22.86
CA ASP A 280 -5.17 -19.11 22.25
C ASP A 280 -5.28 -19.61 20.80
N GLY A 281 -5.01 -18.73 19.84
CA GLY A 281 -5.05 -19.07 18.41
C GLY A 281 -3.97 -20.07 17.97
N SER A 282 -2.95 -20.31 18.78
CA SER A 282 -1.95 -21.37 18.53
C SER A 282 -2.44 -22.78 18.88
N ASP A 283 -3.58 -22.89 19.59
CA ASP A 283 -4.22 -24.16 19.90
C ASP A 283 -4.97 -24.70 18.68
N GLN A 284 -4.45 -25.76 18.09
CA GLN A 284 -5.04 -26.39 16.92
C GLN A 284 -6.41 -27.03 17.19
N GLU A 285 -6.67 -27.51 18.41
CA GLU A 285 -7.97 -28.10 18.76
C GLU A 285 -9.03 -27.00 18.79
N LEU A 286 -8.72 -25.83 19.36
CA LEU A 286 -9.62 -24.65 19.31
C LEU A 286 -9.94 -24.27 17.85
N LEU A 287 -8.92 -24.19 16.98
CA LEU A 287 -9.14 -23.85 15.57
C LEU A 287 -10.04 -24.86 14.87
N LYS A 288 -9.94 -26.16 15.18
CA LYS A 288 -10.80 -27.21 14.63
C LYS A 288 -12.21 -27.15 15.19
N GLU A 289 -12.39 -26.96 16.51
CA GLU A 289 -13.69 -26.80 17.16
C GLU A 289 -14.44 -25.60 16.58
N GLU A 290 -13.71 -24.50 16.29
CA GLU A 290 -14.22 -23.30 15.66
C GLU A 290 -14.33 -23.41 14.13
N ARG A 291 -14.10 -24.61 13.59
CA ARG A 291 -14.37 -24.99 12.21
C ARG A 291 -13.56 -24.19 11.17
N ILE A 292 -12.23 -24.07 11.38
CA ILE A 292 -11.33 -23.38 10.44
C ILE A 292 -11.47 -23.91 9.00
N GLN A 293 -11.81 -25.22 8.82
CA GLN A 293 -11.98 -25.84 7.50
C GLN A 293 -13.22 -25.36 6.74
N ASP A 294 -14.17 -24.71 7.42
CA ASP A 294 -15.37 -24.15 6.81
C ASP A 294 -15.22 -22.64 6.56
N MET A 295 -14.04 -22.08 6.85
CA MET A 295 -13.74 -20.68 6.58
C MET A 295 -13.29 -20.51 5.13
N ASP A 296 -13.75 -19.45 4.49
CA ASP A 296 -13.25 -19.04 3.17
C ASP A 296 -11.86 -18.43 3.30
N SER A 297 -11.62 -17.66 4.36
CA SER A 297 -10.33 -17.00 4.56
C SER A 297 -9.86 -17.02 6.00
N PHE A 298 -8.56 -16.77 6.16
CA PHE A 298 -7.88 -16.70 7.44
C PHE A 298 -6.92 -15.52 7.49
N VAL A 299 -6.88 -14.81 8.62
CA VAL A 299 -5.98 -13.68 8.84
C VAL A 299 -5.18 -13.91 10.12
N ALA A 300 -3.88 -14.08 9.99
CA ALA A 300 -2.96 -14.11 11.14
C ALA A 300 -2.51 -12.68 11.47
N CYS A 301 -2.96 -12.15 12.60
CA CYS A 301 -2.81 -10.74 12.98
C CYS A 301 -2.38 -10.56 14.44
N THR A 302 -1.61 -11.50 14.99
CA THR A 302 -1.01 -11.38 16.33
C THR A 302 0.19 -10.41 16.31
N ASP A 303 0.81 -10.16 17.47
CA ASP A 303 2.01 -9.33 17.55
C ASP A 303 3.32 -10.11 17.31
N MET A 304 3.24 -11.43 17.13
CA MET A 304 4.36 -12.33 16.92
C MET A 304 4.41 -12.79 15.45
N ASP A 305 5.45 -12.40 14.72
CA ASP A 305 5.58 -12.70 13.29
C ASP A 305 5.72 -14.21 13.04
N GLU A 306 6.49 -14.91 13.89
CA GLU A 306 6.71 -16.36 13.81
C GLU A 306 5.39 -17.12 14.02
N GLU A 307 4.58 -16.68 14.97
CA GLU A 307 3.24 -17.24 15.21
C GLU A 307 2.33 -17.01 14.01
N ASN A 308 2.32 -15.79 13.46
CA ASN A 308 1.53 -15.46 12.27
C ASN A 308 1.92 -16.32 11.07
N ILE A 309 3.23 -16.56 10.86
CA ILE A 309 3.72 -17.42 9.77
C ILE A 309 3.24 -18.87 9.96
N ILE A 310 3.41 -19.45 11.17
CA ILE A 310 3.01 -20.83 11.46
C ILE A 310 1.50 -21.01 11.32
N LEU A 311 0.71 -20.09 11.86
CA LEU A 311 -0.74 -20.07 11.73
C LEU A 311 -1.19 -20.00 10.27
N SER A 312 -0.53 -19.16 9.48
CA SER A 312 -0.84 -19.00 8.06
C SER A 312 -0.51 -20.25 7.24
N LEU A 313 0.62 -20.89 7.52
CA LEU A 313 0.97 -22.17 6.88
C LEU A 313 -0.04 -23.28 7.22
N TYR A 314 -0.47 -23.37 8.48
CA TYR A 314 -1.51 -24.30 8.89
C TYR A 314 -2.86 -23.99 8.23
N ALA A 315 -3.27 -22.73 8.24
CA ALA A 315 -4.53 -22.30 7.67
C ALA A 315 -4.61 -22.49 6.15
N LYS A 316 -3.50 -22.33 5.43
CA LYS A 316 -3.43 -22.47 3.97
C LYS A 316 -3.90 -23.84 3.46
N GLU A 317 -3.73 -24.89 4.26
CA GLU A 317 -4.22 -26.22 3.93
C GLU A 317 -5.70 -26.46 4.29
N LYS A 318 -6.33 -25.51 4.99
CA LYS A 318 -7.67 -25.70 5.56
C LYS A 318 -8.71 -24.78 4.93
N VAL A 319 -8.37 -23.52 4.67
CA VAL A 319 -9.31 -22.54 4.11
C VAL A 319 -9.38 -22.62 2.58
N SER A 320 -10.50 -22.16 2.03
CA SER A 320 -10.79 -22.39 0.61
C SER A 320 -10.32 -21.29 -0.35
N SER A 321 -10.09 -20.05 0.17
CA SER A 321 -9.85 -18.89 -0.70
C SER A 321 -8.57 -18.15 -0.41
N LYS A 322 -8.35 -17.64 0.81
CA LYS A 322 -7.26 -16.69 1.07
C LYS A 322 -6.71 -16.77 2.48
N VAL A 323 -5.38 -16.70 2.58
CA VAL A 323 -4.67 -16.49 3.84
C VAL A 323 -3.90 -15.17 3.78
N VAL A 324 -4.08 -14.33 4.81
CA VAL A 324 -3.37 -13.06 4.96
C VAL A 324 -2.51 -13.10 6.22
N THR A 325 -1.24 -12.77 6.10
CA THR A 325 -0.25 -12.85 7.18
C THR A 325 0.30 -11.47 7.49
N LYS A 326 0.15 -11.00 8.73
CA LYS A 326 0.80 -9.78 9.20
C LYS A 326 2.25 -10.06 9.59
N ILE A 327 3.17 -9.23 9.08
CA ILE A 327 4.60 -9.27 9.40
C ILE A 327 5.06 -7.88 9.86
N ASN A 328 5.68 -7.81 11.03
CA ASN A 328 6.18 -6.56 11.62
C ASN A 328 7.69 -6.37 11.45
N HIS A 329 8.47 -7.46 11.35
CA HIS A 329 9.93 -7.47 11.27
C HIS A 329 10.38 -8.26 10.05
N LEU A 330 11.21 -7.68 9.21
CA LEU A 330 11.59 -8.21 7.89
C LEU A 330 13.07 -8.61 7.79
N GLU A 331 13.62 -9.25 8.80
CA GLU A 331 15.03 -9.63 8.75
C GLU A 331 15.29 -10.91 7.91
N PHE A 332 14.22 -11.68 7.55
CA PHE A 332 14.33 -12.96 6.84
C PHE A 332 13.47 -13.03 5.57
N ASN A 333 13.50 -11.98 4.75
CA ASN A 333 12.67 -11.89 3.54
C ASN A 333 12.79 -13.12 2.64
N ASP A 334 14.01 -13.55 2.33
CA ASP A 334 14.27 -14.69 1.43
C ASP A 334 13.63 -15.98 1.96
N VAL A 335 13.67 -16.19 3.29
CA VAL A 335 13.04 -17.34 3.92
C VAL A 335 11.52 -17.24 3.85
N ILE A 336 10.96 -16.09 4.19
CA ILE A 336 9.50 -15.85 4.17
C ILE A 336 8.95 -16.03 2.75
N HIS A 337 9.62 -15.52 1.72
CA HIS A 337 9.25 -15.71 0.32
C HIS A 337 9.30 -17.20 -0.10
N SER A 338 10.27 -17.97 0.42
CA SER A 338 10.36 -19.40 0.13
C SER A 338 9.21 -20.24 0.73
N LEU A 339 8.54 -19.73 1.77
CA LEU A 339 7.39 -20.41 2.41
C LEU A 339 6.11 -20.35 1.56
N ASN A 340 6.13 -19.58 0.48
CA ASN A 340 5.02 -19.53 -0.47
C ASN A 340 3.66 -19.13 0.17
N LEU A 341 3.69 -18.19 1.13
CA LEU A 341 2.50 -17.63 1.76
C LEU A 341 1.66 -16.84 0.74
N ASP A 342 0.33 -16.79 0.92
CA ASP A 342 -0.57 -16.21 -0.09
C ASP A 342 -0.46 -14.68 -0.18
N SER A 343 -0.56 -13.99 0.95
CA SER A 343 -0.38 -12.54 1.01
C SER A 343 0.25 -12.11 2.32
N LEU A 344 1.22 -11.23 2.20
CA LEU A 344 1.96 -10.67 3.32
C LEU A 344 1.60 -9.19 3.48
N ILE A 345 1.32 -8.78 4.69
CA ILE A 345 1.03 -7.39 5.03
C ILE A 345 2.08 -6.86 5.99
N TYR A 346 2.70 -5.77 5.59
CA TYR A 346 3.73 -5.07 6.33
C TYR A 346 3.24 -3.68 6.75
N PRO A 347 2.59 -3.52 7.93
CA PRO A 347 1.94 -2.26 8.30
C PRO A 347 2.86 -1.04 8.26
N LYS A 348 4.14 -1.23 8.61
CA LYS A 348 5.15 -0.16 8.58
C LYS A 348 5.45 0.33 7.15
N HIS A 349 5.49 -0.58 6.17
CA HIS A 349 5.75 -0.23 4.77
C HIS A 349 4.55 0.48 4.16
N ILE A 350 3.34 -0.03 4.41
CA ILE A 350 2.10 0.62 3.97
C ILE A 350 2.03 2.07 4.47
N THR A 351 2.34 2.28 5.76
CA THR A 351 2.36 3.63 6.34
C THR A 351 3.40 4.53 5.69
N ALA A 352 4.61 4.00 5.51
CA ALA A 352 5.69 4.75 4.86
C ALA A 352 5.28 5.13 3.43
N GLU A 353 4.69 4.22 2.68
CA GLU A 353 4.23 4.46 1.31
C GLU A 353 3.17 5.56 1.22
N TYR A 354 2.18 5.58 2.11
CA TYR A 354 1.20 6.67 2.17
C TYR A 354 1.84 8.04 2.43
N ILE A 355 2.84 8.09 3.31
CA ILE A 355 3.57 9.34 3.61
C ILE A 355 4.44 9.73 2.42
N LEU A 356 5.12 8.78 1.78
CA LEU A 356 5.95 9.02 0.60
C LEU A 356 5.13 9.56 -0.58
N GLN A 357 3.94 9.01 -0.82
CA GLN A 357 3.03 9.53 -1.83
C GLN A 357 2.71 11.01 -1.57
N TYR A 358 2.47 11.37 -0.30
CA TYR A 358 2.25 12.76 0.07
C TYR A 358 3.49 13.63 -0.16
N VAL A 359 4.69 13.17 0.22
CA VAL A 359 5.96 13.89 0.02
C VAL A 359 6.23 14.10 -1.47
N ARG A 360 6.01 13.07 -2.29
CA ARG A 360 6.16 13.15 -3.75
C ARG A 360 5.17 14.14 -4.35
N ALA A 361 3.89 14.10 -3.93
CA ALA A 361 2.89 15.08 -4.34
C ALA A 361 3.28 16.52 -3.96
N MET A 362 3.93 16.73 -2.82
CA MET A 362 4.50 18.04 -2.44
C MET A 362 5.66 18.47 -3.35
N LYS A 363 6.61 17.58 -3.62
CA LYS A 363 7.69 17.87 -4.58
C LYS A 363 7.17 18.29 -5.94
N ASN A 364 6.07 17.69 -6.37
CA ASN A 364 5.41 17.96 -7.65
C ASN A 364 4.84 19.37 -7.74
N SER A 365 4.36 19.93 -6.62
CA SER A 365 3.94 21.34 -6.57
C SER A 365 5.11 22.33 -6.77
N ILE A 366 6.35 21.87 -6.61
CA ILE A 366 7.58 22.67 -6.70
C ILE A 366 8.32 22.48 -8.06
N GLY A 367 7.86 21.54 -8.95
CA GLY A 367 8.49 21.38 -10.27
C GLY A 367 8.54 19.98 -10.87
N SER A 368 8.09 18.95 -10.18
CA SER A 368 7.88 17.62 -10.74
C SER A 368 6.39 17.35 -10.93
N ASN A 369 6.00 16.55 -11.93
CA ASN A 369 4.60 16.29 -12.27
C ASN A 369 4.10 14.90 -11.80
N VAL A 370 4.88 14.17 -10.99
CA VAL A 370 4.49 12.84 -10.48
C VAL A 370 3.55 12.99 -9.29
N GLU A 371 2.31 12.53 -9.38
CA GLU A 371 1.34 12.55 -8.27
C GLU A 371 1.49 11.33 -7.36
N THR A 372 1.74 10.18 -7.93
CA THR A 372 1.88 8.91 -7.20
C THR A 372 2.96 8.04 -7.83
N LEU A 373 3.74 7.34 -7.03
CA LEU A 373 4.71 6.33 -7.47
C LEU A 373 4.53 5.07 -6.64
N TYR A 374 4.29 3.95 -7.29
CA TYR A 374 4.36 2.61 -6.71
C TYR A 374 5.57 1.86 -7.25
N LYS A 375 6.25 1.18 -6.37
CA LYS A 375 7.32 0.24 -6.71
C LYS A 375 6.76 -1.17 -6.64
N LEU A 376 6.83 -1.86 -7.75
CA LEU A 376 6.23 -3.17 -7.97
C LEU A 376 7.31 -4.22 -8.19
N MET A 377 6.97 -5.50 -7.93
CA MET A 377 7.85 -6.63 -8.25
C MET A 377 9.26 -6.46 -7.66
N GLU A 378 9.36 -6.18 -6.34
CA GLU A 378 10.63 -5.97 -5.63
C GLU A 378 11.45 -4.78 -6.18
N ASP A 379 10.80 -3.64 -6.40
CA ASP A 379 11.38 -2.39 -6.91
C ASP A 379 11.90 -2.47 -8.36
N ARG A 380 11.55 -3.51 -9.12
CA ARG A 380 11.98 -3.69 -10.52
C ARG A 380 11.09 -3.02 -11.56
N VAL A 381 9.89 -2.61 -11.16
CA VAL A 381 8.93 -1.87 -12.00
C VAL A 381 8.44 -0.67 -11.22
N GLU A 382 8.35 0.47 -11.87
CA GLU A 382 7.71 1.67 -11.32
C GLU A 382 6.38 1.91 -12.05
N ALA A 383 5.34 2.20 -11.27
CA ALA A 383 4.07 2.70 -11.78
C ALA A 383 3.88 4.13 -11.27
N LEU A 384 3.93 5.10 -12.18
CA LEU A 384 3.91 6.53 -11.87
C LEU A 384 2.62 7.15 -12.38
N GLU A 385 1.99 7.98 -11.55
CA GLU A 385 0.84 8.80 -11.93
C GLU A 385 1.28 10.24 -12.13
N PHE A 386 1.06 10.78 -13.34
CA PHE A 386 1.40 12.15 -13.71
C PHE A 386 0.15 12.98 -14.00
N ILE A 387 0.18 14.26 -13.66
CA ILE A 387 -0.83 15.22 -14.13
C ILE A 387 -0.30 15.92 -15.37
N VAL A 388 -1.07 15.88 -16.45
CA VAL A 388 -0.75 16.57 -17.72
C VAL A 388 -1.05 18.06 -17.58
N ASN A 389 -0.01 18.86 -17.48
CA ASN A 389 -0.11 20.32 -17.40
C ASN A 389 -0.40 20.95 -18.78
N GLN A 390 -0.98 22.16 -18.81
CA GLN A 390 -1.33 22.87 -20.05
C GLN A 390 -0.14 23.08 -21.00
N ASN A 391 1.08 23.13 -20.48
CA ASN A 391 2.32 23.32 -21.26
C ASN A 391 2.93 22.00 -21.74
N CYS A 392 2.27 20.86 -21.55
CA CYS A 392 2.80 19.56 -21.95
C CYS A 392 2.84 19.44 -23.48
N ARG A 393 4.04 19.19 -24.01
CA ARG A 393 4.28 19.10 -25.48
C ARG A 393 3.61 17.89 -26.14
N MET A 394 3.13 16.93 -25.36
CA MET A 394 2.49 15.69 -25.84
C MET A 394 0.97 15.82 -26.00
N ILE A 395 0.36 16.96 -25.60
CA ILE A 395 -1.08 17.18 -25.74
C ILE A 395 -1.48 17.06 -27.21
N GLY A 396 -2.52 16.25 -27.47
CA GLY A 396 -3.09 16.05 -28.81
C GLY A 396 -2.30 15.13 -29.73
N ILE A 397 -1.09 14.66 -29.32
CA ILE A 397 -0.33 13.66 -30.08
C ILE A 397 -0.93 12.27 -29.75
N ARG A 398 -1.22 11.46 -30.77
CA ARG A 398 -1.71 10.08 -30.57
C ARG A 398 -0.61 9.24 -29.97
N LEU A 399 -0.96 8.34 -29.05
CA LEU A 399 0.00 7.46 -28.37
C LEU A 399 0.81 6.61 -29.35
N GLN A 400 0.21 6.13 -30.44
CA GLN A 400 0.91 5.38 -31.49
C GLN A 400 1.95 6.20 -32.26
N ASP A 401 1.81 7.52 -32.27
CA ASP A 401 2.70 8.45 -33.00
C ASP A 401 3.80 9.01 -32.05
N MET A 402 3.71 8.71 -30.75
CA MET A 402 4.73 9.07 -29.78
C MET A 402 5.90 8.07 -29.83
N LYS A 403 7.11 8.59 -29.95
CA LYS A 403 8.33 7.80 -29.77
C LYS A 403 8.64 7.75 -28.28
N THR A 404 8.19 6.71 -27.61
CA THR A 404 8.46 6.48 -26.19
C THR A 404 9.76 5.72 -25.98
N ARG A 405 10.33 5.84 -24.78
CA ARG A 405 11.45 4.98 -24.35
C ARG A 405 11.04 3.50 -24.36
N PRO A 406 12.00 2.58 -24.52
CA PRO A 406 11.71 1.15 -24.40
C PRO A 406 11.23 0.80 -22.99
N ASN A 407 10.57 -0.33 -22.84
CA ASN A 407 10.09 -0.85 -21.56
C ASN A 407 9.22 0.14 -20.76
N LEU A 408 8.40 0.90 -21.49
CA LEU A 408 7.48 1.88 -20.95
C LEU A 408 6.08 1.71 -21.56
N LEU A 409 5.04 1.79 -20.74
CA LEU A 409 3.66 1.64 -21.15
C LEU A 409 2.79 2.74 -20.54
N VAL A 410 1.97 3.42 -21.36
CA VAL A 410 0.87 4.25 -20.88
C VAL A 410 -0.28 3.33 -20.45
N ALA A 411 -0.48 3.18 -19.17
CA ALA A 411 -1.31 2.13 -18.62
C ALA A 411 -2.78 2.56 -18.39
N ALA A 412 -3.01 3.81 -18.02
CA ALA A 412 -4.35 4.37 -17.90
C ALA A 412 -4.34 5.90 -18.00
N ILE A 413 -5.47 6.48 -18.39
CA ILE A 413 -5.74 7.92 -18.39
C ILE A 413 -7.02 8.15 -17.59
N THR A 414 -6.99 9.07 -16.63
CA THR A 414 -8.19 9.56 -15.95
C THR A 414 -8.49 10.97 -16.44
N ARG A 415 -9.58 11.12 -17.18
CA ARG A 415 -10.04 12.40 -17.76
C ARG A 415 -11.37 12.79 -17.16
N GLN A 416 -11.44 13.95 -16.50
CA GLN A 416 -12.67 14.44 -15.85
C GLN A 416 -13.36 13.37 -14.97
N GLY A 417 -12.57 12.54 -14.29
CA GLY A 417 -13.04 11.48 -13.42
C GLY A 417 -13.47 10.18 -14.13
N LYS A 418 -13.38 10.10 -15.46
CA LYS A 418 -13.61 8.88 -16.23
C LYS A 418 -12.27 8.18 -16.49
N VAL A 419 -12.25 6.87 -16.28
CA VAL A 419 -11.09 6.01 -16.56
C VAL A 419 -11.12 5.58 -18.03
N ILE A 420 -10.00 5.79 -18.72
CA ILE A 420 -9.73 5.35 -20.08
C ILE A 420 -8.54 4.38 -20.00
N ILE A 421 -8.71 3.17 -20.49
CA ILE A 421 -7.59 2.28 -20.79
C ILE A 421 -7.17 2.60 -22.23
N PRO A 422 -5.99 3.24 -22.40
CA PRO A 422 -5.69 3.87 -23.67
C PRO A 422 -5.29 2.88 -24.75
N GLY A 423 -5.71 3.18 -25.98
CA GLY A 423 -5.22 2.55 -27.20
C GLY A 423 -4.33 3.51 -28.00
N GLY A 424 -3.74 3.04 -29.09
CA GLY A 424 -2.84 3.84 -29.92
C GLY A 424 -3.46 5.12 -30.52
N GLN A 425 -4.79 5.20 -30.64
CA GLN A 425 -5.50 6.38 -31.18
C GLN A 425 -5.78 7.46 -30.13
N ASP A 426 -5.67 7.13 -28.85
CA ASP A 426 -5.89 8.09 -27.75
C ASP A 426 -4.72 9.09 -27.67
N SER A 427 -4.98 10.24 -27.10
CA SER A 427 -4.01 11.32 -26.88
C SER A 427 -4.21 11.95 -25.50
N PHE A 428 -3.20 12.61 -24.98
CA PHE A 428 -3.28 13.35 -23.71
C PHE A 428 -4.00 14.69 -23.91
N GLU A 429 -4.76 15.09 -22.89
CA GLU A 429 -5.35 16.41 -22.74
C GLU A 429 -4.87 17.07 -21.43
N ALA A 430 -4.93 18.41 -21.39
CA ALA A 430 -4.57 19.13 -20.17
C ALA A 430 -5.51 18.77 -19.02
N GLY A 431 -4.96 18.45 -17.86
CA GLY A 431 -5.70 18.00 -16.68
C GLY A 431 -5.92 16.49 -16.59
N ASP A 432 -5.46 15.71 -17.58
CA ASP A 432 -5.46 14.26 -17.47
C ASP A 432 -4.52 13.80 -16.34
N SER A 433 -4.95 12.79 -15.58
CA SER A 433 -4.05 11.98 -14.77
C SER A 433 -3.68 10.75 -15.57
N VAL A 434 -2.39 10.53 -15.79
CA VAL A 434 -1.83 9.48 -16.66
C VAL A 434 -0.98 8.54 -15.84
N ILE A 435 -1.24 7.24 -15.91
CA ILE A 435 -0.44 6.21 -15.27
C ILE A 435 0.54 5.63 -16.28
N ILE A 436 1.82 5.69 -15.95
CA ILE A 436 2.93 5.12 -16.71
C ILE A 436 3.50 3.94 -15.94
N VAL A 437 3.71 2.82 -16.60
CA VAL A 437 4.39 1.63 -16.03
C VAL A 437 5.67 1.39 -16.79
N THR A 438 6.79 1.24 -16.07
CA THR A 438 8.13 1.14 -16.67
C THR A 438 9.08 0.34 -15.79
N THR A 439 10.11 -0.26 -16.41
CA THR A 439 11.28 -0.83 -15.71
C THR A 439 12.42 0.19 -15.57
N GLU A 440 12.30 1.38 -16.16
CA GLU A 440 13.23 2.48 -15.91
C GLU A 440 12.86 3.18 -14.61
N THR A 441 13.83 3.43 -13.76
CA THR A 441 13.61 4.05 -12.44
C THR A 441 13.95 5.53 -12.46
N GLY A 442 13.21 6.31 -11.64
CA GLY A 442 13.56 7.69 -11.34
C GLY A 442 12.99 8.73 -12.31
N LEU A 443 11.96 8.41 -13.10
CA LEU A 443 11.25 9.42 -13.90
C LEU A 443 10.61 10.47 -12.98
N GLN A 444 10.90 11.74 -13.26
CA GLN A 444 10.39 12.88 -12.49
C GLN A 444 9.36 13.72 -13.24
N ASP A 445 9.37 13.66 -14.56
CA ASP A 445 8.46 14.41 -15.42
C ASP A 445 7.90 13.55 -16.54
N ILE A 446 6.63 13.82 -16.90
CA ILE A 446 5.96 13.09 -17.99
C ILE A 446 6.69 13.24 -19.35
N HIS A 447 7.45 14.32 -19.58
CA HIS A 447 8.22 14.50 -20.80
C HIS A 447 9.37 13.51 -20.95
N GLU A 448 9.84 12.93 -19.85
CA GLU A 448 10.93 11.94 -19.84
C GLU A 448 10.53 10.58 -20.41
N ILE A 449 9.23 10.37 -20.66
CA ILE A 449 8.75 9.15 -21.34
C ILE A 449 9.14 9.12 -22.82
N LEU A 450 9.46 10.27 -23.41
CA LEU A 450 9.88 10.35 -24.82
C LEU A 450 11.31 9.82 -24.98
N ALA A 451 11.53 9.10 -26.08
CA ALA A 451 12.89 8.77 -26.52
C ALA A 451 13.57 10.07 -27.02
N GLU A 452 14.86 10.23 -26.70
CA GLU A 452 15.65 11.37 -27.17
C GLU A 452 15.75 11.42 -28.71
#